data_41d00c80cc2c72907030877b34f49fb0
#
_entry.id   41d00c80cc2c72907030877b34f49fb0
#
_cell.length_a   1.000
_cell.length_b   1.000
_cell.length_c   1.000
_cell.angle_alpha   90.00
_cell.angle_beta   90.00
_cell.angle_gamma   90.00
#
_symmetry.space_group_name_H-M   'P 1'
#
loop_
_entity.id
_entity.type
_entity.pdbx_description
1 polymer ?
#
loop_
_entity_poly.entity_id
_entity_poly.type
_entity_poly.pdbx_seq_one_letter_code
_entity_poly.pdbx_strand_id
1 'polypeptide(L)'
;MARRKFKNIKNVRALVSKAPIAACLSLLMLSGCQSTSSRTEPVTPAWITQTPSAPNVVYGVGQAQNYGDLQQAKNTAIESARVALAKQLNVVITADTRIVQQASNGSSKFKLNELIRSQVPDLKLQGLRISEEFQQGNTIYALAEFNKTNAIMQTELEISGIDSQIAGVSLTQPTKTQRLKSALRVKKLLAERIQKNEFLSMLQSQQVILSESVFYKAKQAEEVIADLSFNLEVTSEKESNLRDHLAKALTDQGLKVSTFKPDFTIKIRTDWQNINQDSTHYSVAQTFVSIVENGEERAHFNSKVKAASSYQSMAKNKAMDKIADNLAGQIAEFISSSYM
;
A
#
# COMPACT_ATOMS: atom_id res chain seq x y z
N MET A 1 17.61 -45.87 33.37
CA MET A 1 18.45 -47.09 33.39
C MET A 1 19.69 -46.84 32.54
N ALA A 2 20.83 -47.09 33.26
CA ALA A 2 22.19 -47.41 32.85
C ALA A 2 22.98 -46.36 32.07
N ARG A 3 23.85 -45.53 32.59
CA ARG A 3 25.16 -45.66 33.31
C ARG A 3 26.14 -46.68 32.66
N ARG A 4 27.28 -46.13 32.19
CA ARG A 4 28.67 -46.63 32.35
C ARG A 4 29.62 -45.63 31.72
N LYS A 5 30.46 -44.90 32.37
CA LYS A 5 31.62 -45.04 33.30
C LYS A 5 32.88 -45.66 32.67
N PHE A 6 33.98 -44.83 32.80
CA PHE A 6 35.40 -45.10 33.02
C PHE A 6 36.23 -45.71 31.87
N LYS A 7 37.49 -45.26 31.60
CA LYS A 7 38.64 -45.31 32.45
C LYS A 7 39.85 -44.53 31.91
N ASN A 8 40.51 -43.86 32.80
CA ASN A 8 41.88 -43.41 32.90
C ASN A 8 42.92 -44.49 32.60
N ILE A 9 44.10 -44.17 32.04
CA ILE A 9 45.37 -44.79 32.41
C ILE A 9 46.50 -43.75 32.23
N LYS A 10 47.35 -43.72 33.23
CA LYS A 10 48.50 -42.89 33.58
C LYS A 10 49.80 -43.38 32.97
N ASN A 11 50.75 -42.40 32.87
CA ASN A 11 52.18 -42.49 33.17
C ASN A 11 53.07 -43.54 32.46
N VAL A 12 54.21 -43.07 31.94
CA VAL A 12 55.53 -43.55 32.40
C VAL A 12 56.57 -42.47 32.11
N ARG A 13 57.52 -42.40 33.08
CA ARG A 13 58.65 -41.46 33.26
C ARG A 13 59.91 -41.90 32.54
N ALA A 14 60.74 -40.86 32.20
CA ALA A 14 62.18 -40.67 32.43
C ALA A 14 63.18 -41.55 31.67
N LEU A 15 64.14 -40.89 31.05
CA LEU A 15 65.54 -41.03 31.52
C LEU A 15 66.47 -39.91 30.98
N VAL A 16 67.31 -39.47 31.84
CA VAL A 16 68.33 -38.44 31.72
C VAL A 16 69.58 -38.98 31.02
N SER A 17 70.28 -38.15 30.18
CA SER A 17 71.75 -38.32 30.03
C SER A 17 72.40 -36.97 29.70
N LYS A 18 73.54 -36.76 30.35
CA LYS A 18 74.36 -35.55 30.51
C LYS A 18 75.30 -35.23 29.31
N ALA A 19 75.38 -33.96 28.97
CA ALA A 19 76.50 -33.06 28.61
C ALA A 19 77.79 -33.63 27.93
N PRO A 20 78.78 -32.81 27.32
CA PRO A 20 79.01 -31.38 27.55
C PRO A 20 79.41 -30.53 26.31
N ILE A 21 79.32 -29.23 26.50
CA ILE A 21 80.16 -28.06 26.07
C ILE A 21 81.06 -28.19 24.85
N ALA A 22 80.76 -27.31 23.82
CA ALA A 22 81.81 -26.64 23.06
C ALA A 22 81.21 -25.29 22.48
N ALA A 23 81.91 -24.23 22.82
CA ALA A 23 81.62 -22.86 22.40
C ALA A 23 81.93 -22.69 20.92
N CYS A 24 81.01 -22.05 20.18
CA CYS A 24 81.30 -21.35 18.93
C CYS A 24 80.46 -20.09 18.85
N LEU A 25 81.21 -19.00 18.98
CA LEU A 25 80.79 -17.61 18.73
C LEU A 25 80.47 -17.44 17.24
N SER A 26 79.26 -17.25 16.88
CA SER A 26 78.87 -16.85 15.51
C SER A 26 77.79 -15.79 15.57
N LEU A 27 78.14 -14.63 15.00
CA LEU A 27 77.33 -13.44 14.75
C LEU A 27 75.96 -13.82 14.20
N LEU A 28 74.91 -13.57 14.96
CA LEU A 28 73.55 -13.60 14.48
C LEU A 28 73.25 -12.27 13.82
N MET A 29 73.31 -12.25 12.47
CA MET A 29 72.62 -11.26 11.67
C MET A 29 71.14 -11.36 11.94
N LEU A 30 70.56 -10.39 12.64
CA LEU A 30 69.10 -10.18 12.71
C LEU A 30 68.64 -9.58 11.37
N SER A 31 68.34 -10.43 10.40
CA SER A 31 67.51 -10.10 9.28
C SER A 31 66.07 -10.02 9.79
N GLY A 32 65.63 -8.85 10.25
CA GLY A 32 64.25 -8.55 10.51
C GLY A 32 63.47 -8.63 9.19
N CYS A 33 62.74 -9.71 8.96
CA CYS A 33 61.66 -9.72 8.01
C CYS A 33 60.59 -8.73 8.53
N GLN A 34 60.66 -7.47 8.08
CA GLN A 34 59.50 -6.62 8.09
C GLN A 34 58.48 -7.24 7.14
N SER A 35 57.51 -7.97 7.67
CA SER A 35 56.29 -8.28 6.97
C SER A 35 55.55 -6.94 6.78
N THR A 36 55.85 -6.24 5.75
CA THR A 36 54.97 -5.22 5.20
C THR A 36 53.69 -5.95 4.78
N SER A 37 52.73 -6.07 5.70
CA SER A 37 51.37 -6.34 5.32
C SER A 37 50.94 -5.16 4.46
N SER A 38 51.17 -5.28 3.16
CA SER A 38 50.52 -4.43 2.17
C SER A 38 49.05 -4.64 2.38
N ARG A 39 48.44 -3.73 3.15
CA ARG A 39 47.00 -3.58 3.23
C ARG A 39 46.59 -3.21 1.81
N THR A 40 46.28 -4.20 1.00
CA THR A 40 45.71 -3.99 -0.33
C THR A 40 44.42 -3.24 -0.07
N GLU A 41 44.41 -1.92 -0.35
CA GLU A 41 43.17 -1.19 -0.29
C GLU A 41 42.20 -1.88 -1.26
N PRO A 42 40.95 -2.11 -0.80
CA PRO A 42 39.96 -2.76 -1.64
C PRO A 42 39.82 -1.94 -2.93
N VAL A 43 40.01 -2.60 -4.06
CA VAL A 43 39.91 -1.96 -5.38
C VAL A 43 38.50 -1.36 -5.49
N THR A 44 38.41 -0.06 -5.70
CA THR A 44 37.14 0.64 -5.85
C THR A 44 36.36 0.05 -7.03
N PRO A 45 35.15 -0.47 -6.84
CA PRO A 45 34.34 -1.02 -7.92
C PRO A 45 34.06 0.02 -9.01
N ALA A 46 34.14 -0.38 -10.27
CA ALA A 46 33.92 0.51 -11.39
C ALA A 46 32.55 1.17 -11.41
N TRP A 47 31.53 0.51 -10.87
CA TRP A 47 30.16 1.01 -10.83
C TRP A 47 29.96 2.27 -9.95
N ILE A 48 30.92 2.58 -9.06
CA ILE A 48 30.91 3.81 -8.25
C ILE A 48 31.18 5.04 -9.12
N THR A 49 32.08 4.93 -10.08
CA THR A 49 32.46 6.03 -10.97
C THR A 49 31.70 6.03 -12.27
N GLN A 50 31.27 4.85 -12.72
CA GLN A 50 30.52 4.67 -13.95
C GLN A 50 29.37 3.72 -13.73
N THR A 51 28.12 4.26 -13.71
CA THR A 51 26.92 3.45 -13.58
C THR A 51 26.89 2.35 -14.65
N PRO A 52 26.69 1.08 -14.27
CA PRO A 52 26.62 -0.02 -15.23
C PRO A 52 25.50 0.19 -16.25
N SER A 53 25.65 -0.40 -17.43
CA SER A 53 24.63 -0.45 -18.47
C SER A 53 24.49 -1.88 -18.96
N ALA A 54 23.28 -2.41 -18.94
CA ALA A 54 22.95 -3.73 -19.46
C ALA A 54 21.56 -3.71 -20.12
N PRO A 55 21.33 -4.52 -21.14
CA PRO A 55 20.00 -4.64 -21.75
C PRO A 55 18.94 -5.06 -20.70
N ASN A 56 17.82 -4.37 -20.70
CA ASN A 56 16.68 -4.65 -19.78
C ASN A 56 17.01 -4.55 -18.29
N VAL A 57 18.12 -3.92 -17.91
CA VAL A 57 18.46 -3.65 -16.51
C VAL A 57 18.72 -2.15 -16.34
N VAL A 58 18.06 -1.56 -15.35
CA VAL A 58 18.28 -0.17 -14.94
C VAL A 58 19.04 -0.19 -13.63
N TYR A 59 20.06 0.66 -13.50
CA TYR A 59 20.88 0.76 -12.32
C TYR A 59 20.74 2.12 -11.65
N GLY A 60 20.92 2.16 -10.33
CA GLY A 60 20.98 3.38 -9.56
C GLY A 60 22.07 3.29 -8.51
N VAL A 61 22.98 4.27 -8.50
CA VAL A 61 24.05 4.36 -7.49
C VAL A 61 23.67 5.38 -6.44
N GLY A 62 23.76 4.97 -5.18
CA GLY A 62 23.55 5.82 -4.02
C GLY A 62 24.78 5.86 -3.13
N GLN A 63 24.90 6.93 -2.36
CA GLN A 63 25.98 7.08 -1.39
C GLN A 63 25.51 7.78 -0.12
N ALA A 64 26.18 7.50 1.00
CA ALA A 64 25.97 8.18 2.28
C ALA A 64 27.28 8.25 3.08
N GLN A 65 27.39 9.29 3.92
CA GLN A 65 28.49 9.43 4.86
C GLN A 65 28.20 8.71 6.17
N ASN A 66 29.17 7.97 6.68
CA ASN A 66 29.09 7.35 8.01
C ASN A 66 29.60 8.34 9.06
N TYR A 67 28.71 8.87 9.87
CA TYR A 67 29.00 9.78 10.98
C TYR A 67 29.07 9.07 12.34
N GLY A 68 29.31 7.75 12.35
CA GLY A 68 29.43 6.94 13.56
C GLY A 68 28.40 5.84 13.67
N ASP A 69 27.34 5.85 12.87
CA ASP A 69 26.36 4.77 12.74
C ASP A 69 26.43 4.15 11.33
N LEU A 70 27.14 3.03 11.24
CA LEU A 70 27.35 2.31 9.99
C LEU A 70 26.02 1.78 9.41
N GLN A 71 25.10 1.31 10.26
CA GLN A 71 23.84 0.75 9.80
C GLN A 71 22.94 1.85 9.22
N GLN A 72 22.89 2.98 9.87
CA GLN A 72 22.14 4.14 9.36
C GLN A 72 22.74 4.63 8.03
N ALA A 73 24.06 4.70 7.91
CA ALA A 73 24.73 5.10 6.67
C ALA A 73 24.43 4.12 5.52
N LYS A 74 24.44 2.81 5.79
CA LYS A 74 24.06 1.77 4.82
C LYS A 74 22.62 1.97 4.35
N ASN A 75 21.67 2.09 5.27
CA ASN A 75 20.25 2.30 4.94
C ASN A 75 20.08 3.58 4.09
N THR A 76 20.77 4.66 4.44
CA THR A 76 20.72 5.92 3.68
C THR A 76 21.31 5.76 2.26
N ALA A 77 22.42 5.04 2.11
CA ALA A 77 23.01 4.75 0.80
C ALA A 77 22.05 3.90 -0.07
N ILE A 78 21.41 2.90 0.51
CA ILE A 78 20.40 2.04 -0.14
C ILE A 78 19.21 2.87 -0.61
N GLU A 79 18.64 3.73 0.23
CA GLU A 79 17.53 4.58 -0.16
C GLU A 79 17.93 5.59 -1.24
N SER A 80 19.14 6.16 -1.16
CA SER A 80 19.70 7.02 -2.20
C SER A 80 19.82 6.28 -3.54
N ALA A 81 20.29 5.02 -3.54
CA ALA A 81 20.38 4.19 -4.73
C ALA A 81 18.99 3.89 -5.34
N ARG A 82 17.99 3.59 -4.50
CA ARG A 82 16.60 3.39 -4.93
C ARG A 82 16.02 4.63 -5.58
N VAL A 83 16.25 5.81 -4.99
CA VAL A 83 15.80 7.09 -5.55
C VAL A 83 16.48 7.38 -6.89
N ALA A 84 17.79 7.13 -7.00
CA ALA A 84 18.54 7.32 -8.25
C ALA A 84 18.00 6.39 -9.34
N LEU A 85 17.74 5.12 -9.02
CA LEU A 85 17.15 4.15 -9.94
C LEU A 85 15.72 4.56 -10.36
N ALA A 86 14.88 4.97 -9.42
CA ALA A 86 13.52 5.42 -9.72
C ALA A 86 13.50 6.63 -10.66
N LYS A 87 14.44 7.57 -10.51
CA LYS A 87 14.60 8.71 -11.44
C LYS A 87 14.95 8.23 -12.84
N GLN A 88 15.86 7.26 -12.97
CA GLN A 88 16.22 6.70 -14.28
C GLN A 88 15.07 5.95 -14.92
N LEU A 89 14.34 5.14 -14.14
CA LEU A 89 13.10 4.49 -14.60
C LEU A 89 12.08 5.52 -15.09
N ASN A 90 11.86 6.60 -14.34
CA ASN A 90 10.89 7.64 -14.69
C ASN A 90 11.30 8.39 -15.97
N VAL A 91 12.57 8.60 -16.23
CA VAL A 91 13.08 9.18 -17.48
C VAL A 91 12.82 8.24 -18.67
N VAL A 92 13.05 6.94 -18.50
CA VAL A 92 12.77 5.92 -19.53
C VAL A 92 11.26 5.85 -19.80
N ILE A 93 10.43 5.94 -18.75
CA ILE A 93 8.96 5.87 -18.82
C ILE A 93 8.36 7.13 -19.46
N THR A 94 8.82 8.34 -19.10
CA THR A 94 8.30 9.59 -19.67
C THR A 94 8.66 9.81 -21.13
N ALA A 95 9.73 9.21 -21.62
CA ALA A 95 10.05 9.23 -23.04
C ALA A 95 9.03 8.44 -23.89
N ASP A 96 8.42 7.38 -23.30
CA ASP A 96 7.45 6.51 -24.00
C ASP A 96 5.96 6.86 -23.73
N THR A 97 5.64 7.64 -22.68
CA THR A 97 4.26 7.85 -22.22
C THR A 97 3.63 9.17 -22.69
N ARG A 98 3.70 9.52 -23.93
CA ARG A 98 2.87 10.64 -24.50
C ARG A 98 1.47 10.21 -24.92
N ILE A 99 0.92 9.10 -24.45
CA ILE A 99 -0.43 8.65 -24.85
C ILE A 99 -1.23 8.18 -23.64
N VAL A 100 -2.40 8.78 -23.51
CA VAL A 100 -3.63 8.43 -22.77
C VAL A 100 -3.86 9.20 -21.48
N GLN A 101 -4.27 10.45 -21.64
CA GLN A 101 -5.29 11.06 -20.79
C GLN A 101 -6.55 11.24 -21.64
N GLN A 102 -7.53 10.38 -21.50
CA GLN A 102 -8.91 10.70 -21.85
C GLN A 102 -9.77 10.57 -20.61
N ALA A 103 -10.21 11.74 -20.16
CA ALA A 103 -11.09 11.94 -19.04
C ALA A 103 -12.48 11.33 -19.31
N SER A 104 -12.98 10.52 -18.38
CA SER A 104 -14.39 10.19 -18.29
C SER A 104 -15.10 11.22 -17.41
N ASN A 105 -15.91 12.07 -18.01
CA ASN A 105 -16.79 12.99 -17.31
C ASN A 105 -17.99 12.24 -16.70
N GLY A 106 -17.95 12.01 -15.37
CA GLY A 106 -19.07 11.46 -14.64
C GLY A 106 -18.84 11.63 -13.12
N SER A 107 -19.28 12.75 -12.56
CA SER A 107 -18.85 13.20 -11.23
C SER A 107 -19.24 12.32 -10.06
N SER A 108 -20.36 11.58 -10.11
CA SER A 108 -20.85 10.82 -8.94
C SER A 108 -20.33 9.38 -8.87
N LYS A 109 -20.24 8.68 -10.00
CA LYS A 109 -19.58 7.35 -10.06
C LYS A 109 -18.07 7.44 -9.78
N PHE A 110 -17.49 8.63 -9.96
CA PHE A 110 -16.08 8.90 -9.74
C PHE A 110 -15.67 8.75 -8.25
N LYS A 111 -16.45 9.32 -7.32
CA LYS A 111 -16.10 9.31 -5.88
C LYS A 111 -16.07 7.91 -5.29
N LEU A 112 -17.06 7.04 -5.60
CA LEU A 112 -17.06 5.66 -5.12
C LEU A 112 -15.90 4.84 -5.73
N ASN A 113 -15.65 5.01 -7.03
CA ASN A 113 -14.53 4.35 -7.69
C ASN A 113 -13.17 4.83 -7.14
N GLU A 114 -13.02 6.13 -6.84
CA GLU A 114 -11.84 6.70 -6.22
C GLU A 114 -11.61 6.12 -4.81
N LEU A 115 -12.69 6.03 -4.01
CA LEU A 115 -12.61 5.42 -2.68
C LEU A 115 -12.19 3.95 -2.75
N ILE A 116 -12.74 3.17 -3.68
CA ILE A 116 -12.35 1.77 -3.89
C ILE A 116 -10.88 1.70 -4.33
N ARG A 117 -10.45 2.59 -5.23
CA ARG A 117 -9.06 2.65 -5.74
C ARG A 117 -8.05 3.01 -4.63
N SER A 118 -8.43 3.92 -3.71
CA SER A 118 -7.58 4.30 -2.58
C SER A 118 -7.31 3.17 -1.59
N GLN A 119 -8.11 2.11 -1.60
CA GLN A 119 -7.93 0.90 -0.78
C GLN A 119 -6.97 -0.13 -1.41
N VAL A 120 -6.52 0.11 -2.63
CA VAL A 120 -5.55 -0.77 -3.29
C VAL A 120 -4.14 -0.40 -2.81
N PRO A 121 -3.32 -1.38 -2.37
CA PRO A 121 -1.96 -1.12 -1.92
C PRO A 121 -1.10 -0.47 -3.01
N ASP A 122 -0.23 0.44 -2.61
CA ASP A 122 0.74 1.06 -3.52
C ASP A 122 1.60 0.00 -4.23
N LEU A 123 1.85 0.26 -5.50
CA LEU A 123 2.65 -0.63 -6.35
C LEU A 123 4.11 -0.58 -5.90
N LYS A 124 4.57 -1.62 -5.21
CA LYS A 124 6.00 -1.77 -4.92
C LYS A 124 6.72 -2.08 -6.23
N LEU A 125 7.86 -1.43 -6.48
CA LEU A 125 8.73 -1.72 -7.61
C LEU A 125 9.31 -3.14 -7.46
N GLN A 126 8.57 -4.12 -7.96
CA GLN A 126 8.97 -5.53 -7.93
C GLN A 126 10.11 -5.73 -8.92
N GLY A 127 11.11 -6.51 -8.52
CA GLY A 127 12.32 -6.68 -9.31
C GLY A 127 13.44 -5.67 -9.00
N LEU A 128 13.22 -4.72 -8.07
CA LEU A 128 14.28 -3.87 -7.54
C LEU A 128 15.01 -4.63 -6.43
N ARG A 129 16.33 -4.72 -6.55
CA ARG A 129 17.20 -5.28 -5.51
C ARG A 129 18.44 -4.43 -5.33
N ILE A 130 19.09 -4.52 -4.18
CA ILE A 130 20.44 -4.02 -3.97
C ILE A 130 21.39 -5.14 -4.38
N SER A 131 22.16 -4.89 -5.44
CA SER A 131 23.08 -5.88 -6.00
C SER A 131 24.44 -5.85 -5.31
N GLU A 132 24.92 -4.66 -4.94
CA GLU A 132 26.21 -4.49 -4.30
C GLU A 132 26.20 -3.36 -3.27
N GLU A 133 27.04 -3.53 -2.24
CA GLU A 133 27.40 -2.49 -1.26
C GLU A 133 28.92 -2.40 -1.19
N PHE A 134 29.45 -1.19 -1.07
CA PHE A 134 30.88 -0.96 -0.93
C PHE A 134 31.15 0.18 0.04
N GLN A 135 32.20 0.04 0.83
CA GLN A 135 32.67 1.07 1.76
C GLN A 135 34.06 1.54 1.39
N GLN A 136 34.21 2.86 1.22
CA GLN A 136 35.50 3.51 1.02
C GLN A 136 35.67 4.62 2.07
N GLY A 137 36.56 4.38 3.01
CA GLY A 137 36.71 5.29 4.16
C GLY A 137 35.41 5.44 4.93
N ASN A 138 34.91 6.68 5.05
CA ASN A 138 33.66 7.00 5.70
C ASN A 138 32.45 7.03 4.76
N THR A 139 32.63 6.74 3.47
CA THR A 139 31.54 6.76 2.50
C THR A 139 31.05 5.33 2.23
N ILE A 140 29.74 5.14 2.33
CA ILE A 140 29.06 3.90 1.95
C ILE A 140 28.39 4.11 0.60
N TYR A 141 28.57 3.18 -0.30
CA TYR A 141 27.94 3.12 -1.61
C TYR A 141 27.02 1.93 -1.70
N ALA A 142 25.92 2.07 -2.42
CA ALA A 142 25.01 1.00 -2.76
C ALA A 142 24.67 1.05 -4.25
N LEU A 143 24.60 -0.13 -4.88
CA LEU A 143 24.13 -0.31 -6.24
C LEU A 143 22.77 -0.97 -6.22
N ALA A 144 21.74 -0.23 -6.63
CA ALA A 144 20.41 -0.78 -6.89
C ALA A 144 20.30 -1.19 -8.35
N GLU A 145 19.64 -2.32 -8.61
CA GLU A 145 19.31 -2.76 -9.96
C GLU A 145 17.84 -3.11 -10.07
N PHE A 146 17.29 -2.89 -11.26
CA PHE A 146 15.93 -3.28 -11.62
C PHE A 146 15.98 -4.06 -12.93
N ASN A 147 15.57 -5.31 -12.85
CA ASN A 147 15.52 -6.20 -14.02
C ASN A 147 14.13 -6.11 -14.65
N LYS A 148 14.02 -5.44 -15.80
CA LYS A 148 12.78 -5.21 -16.54
C LYS A 148 12.10 -6.52 -16.96
N THR A 149 12.86 -7.51 -17.43
CA THR A 149 12.31 -8.80 -17.85
C THR A 149 11.67 -9.55 -16.68
N ASN A 150 12.34 -9.58 -15.53
CA ASN A 150 11.80 -10.23 -14.34
C ASN A 150 10.55 -9.49 -13.83
N ALA A 151 10.57 -8.14 -13.85
CA ALA A 151 9.41 -7.34 -13.46
C ALA A 151 8.20 -7.58 -14.36
N ILE A 152 8.40 -7.67 -15.68
CA ILE A 152 7.35 -8.02 -16.65
C ILE A 152 6.76 -9.38 -16.31
N MET A 153 7.58 -10.43 -16.24
CA MET A 153 7.12 -11.79 -15.96
C MET A 153 6.36 -11.90 -14.63
N GLN A 154 6.89 -11.26 -13.59
CA GLN A 154 6.23 -11.26 -12.28
C GLN A 154 4.89 -10.53 -12.31
N THR A 155 4.81 -9.39 -13.00
CA THR A 155 3.57 -8.62 -13.12
C THR A 155 2.51 -9.37 -13.94
N GLU A 156 2.91 -10.07 -15.00
CA GLU A 156 2.01 -10.93 -15.80
C GLU A 156 1.44 -12.07 -14.95
N LEU A 157 2.26 -12.72 -14.12
CA LEU A 157 1.80 -13.77 -13.19
C LEU A 157 0.80 -13.22 -12.17
N GLU A 158 1.06 -12.04 -11.63
CA GLU A 158 0.14 -11.37 -10.67
C GLU A 158 -1.17 -10.99 -11.32
N ILE A 159 -1.15 -10.42 -12.54
CA ILE A 159 -2.35 -10.12 -13.32
C ILE A 159 -3.17 -11.39 -13.56
N SER A 160 -2.52 -12.49 -13.98
CA SER A 160 -3.18 -13.79 -14.17
C SER A 160 -3.81 -14.32 -12.88
N GLY A 161 -3.13 -14.15 -11.74
CA GLY A 161 -3.67 -14.49 -10.42
C GLY A 161 -4.90 -13.68 -10.06
N ILE A 162 -4.88 -12.36 -10.31
CA ILE A 162 -6.03 -11.46 -10.08
C ILE A 162 -7.18 -11.83 -11.03
N ASP A 163 -6.92 -12.07 -12.31
CA ASP A 163 -7.94 -12.47 -13.29
C ASP A 163 -8.64 -13.77 -12.86
N SER A 164 -7.89 -14.74 -12.34
CA SER A 164 -8.42 -15.97 -11.78
C SER A 164 -9.30 -15.74 -10.56
N GLN A 165 -8.90 -14.84 -9.68
CA GLN A 165 -9.71 -14.44 -8.52
C GLN A 165 -11.00 -13.75 -8.95
N ILE A 166 -10.96 -12.83 -9.93
CA ILE A 166 -12.15 -12.16 -10.48
C ILE A 166 -13.10 -13.19 -11.08
N ALA A 167 -12.60 -14.12 -11.87
CA ALA A 167 -13.41 -15.19 -12.49
C ALA A 167 -14.11 -16.06 -11.43
N GLY A 168 -13.43 -16.35 -10.32
CA GLY A 168 -13.95 -17.17 -9.21
C GLY A 168 -15.02 -16.49 -8.35
N VAL A 169 -15.23 -15.15 -8.46
CA VAL A 169 -16.26 -14.47 -7.67
C VAL A 169 -17.66 -14.80 -8.19
N SER A 170 -18.53 -15.34 -7.33
CA SER A 170 -19.95 -15.49 -7.64
C SER A 170 -20.71 -14.19 -7.39
N LEU A 171 -21.55 -13.76 -8.35
CA LEU A 171 -22.41 -12.58 -8.25
C LEU A 171 -23.90 -12.96 -8.04
N THR A 172 -24.21 -14.28 -7.91
CA THR A 172 -25.57 -14.81 -7.77
C THR A 172 -25.90 -15.23 -6.33
N GLN A 173 -25.37 -14.54 -5.36
CA GLN A 173 -25.59 -14.81 -3.94
C GLN A 173 -27.08 -14.56 -3.54
N PRO A 174 -27.60 -15.27 -2.51
CA PRO A 174 -29.02 -15.20 -2.13
C PRO A 174 -29.44 -13.83 -1.59
N THR A 175 -28.61 -13.14 -0.81
CA THR A 175 -28.94 -11.82 -0.26
C THR A 175 -28.35 -10.67 -1.09
N LYS A 176 -28.99 -9.49 -1.04
CA LYS A 176 -28.48 -8.27 -1.68
C LYS A 176 -27.13 -7.85 -1.10
N THR A 177 -26.99 -7.93 0.23
CA THR A 177 -25.72 -7.66 0.92
C THR A 177 -24.60 -8.56 0.39
N GLN A 178 -24.83 -9.85 0.25
CA GLN A 178 -23.80 -10.77 -0.26
C GLN A 178 -23.45 -10.48 -1.73
N ARG A 179 -24.46 -10.17 -2.57
CA ARG A 179 -24.22 -9.78 -3.97
C ARG A 179 -23.42 -8.49 -4.07
N LEU A 180 -23.79 -7.48 -3.27
CA LEU A 180 -23.04 -6.25 -3.18
C LEU A 180 -21.58 -6.52 -2.79
N LYS A 181 -21.40 -7.35 -1.74
CA LYS A 181 -20.07 -7.81 -1.32
C LYS A 181 -19.27 -8.37 -2.47
N SER A 182 -19.78 -9.31 -3.15
CA SER A 182 -19.13 -9.94 -4.29
C SER A 182 -18.81 -8.94 -5.40
N ALA A 183 -19.74 -8.04 -5.72
CA ALA A 183 -19.55 -7.03 -6.74
C ALA A 183 -18.41 -6.05 -6.40
N LEU A 184 -18.34 -5.63 -5.14
CA LEU A 184 -17.29 -4.74 -4.67
C LEU A 184 -15.92 -5.43 -4.61
N ARG A 185 -15.90 -6.72 -4.25
CA ARG A 185 -14.67 -7.52 -4.36
C ARG A 185 -14.15 -7.54 -5.79
N VAL A 186 -15.03 -7.75 -6.78
CA VAL A 186 -14.66 -7.67 -8.20
C VAL A 186 -14.10 -6.29 -8.54
N LYS A 187 -14.74 -5.20 -8.09
CA LYS A 187 -14.29 -3.83 -8.33
C LYS A 187 -12.92 -3.55 -7.70
N LYS A 188 -12.66 -4.03 -6.49
CA LYS A 188 -11.36 -3.89 -5.81
C LYS A 188 -10.26 -4.65 -6.57
N LEU A 189 -10.51 -5.90 -6.92
CA LEU A 189 -9.58 -6.72 -7.72
C LEU A 189 -9.31 -6.10 -9.08
N LEU A 190 -10.35 -5.54 -9.72
CA LEU A 190 -10.19 -4.84 -11.00
C LEU A 190 -9.34 -3.57 -10.87
N ALA A 191 -9.51 -2.80 -9.78
CA ALA A 191 -8.69 -1.62 -9.52
C ALA A 191 -7.21 -2.00 -9.33
N GLU A 192 -6.94 -3.06 -8.57
CA GLU A 192 -5.58 -3.62 -8.40
C GLU A 192 -4.99 -4.09 -9.75
N ARG A 193 -5.79 -4.81 -10.54
CA ARG A 193 -5.39 -5.25 -11.87
C ARG A 193 -5.04 -4.09 -12.80
N ILE A 194 -5.84 -3.02 -12.77
CA ILE A 194 -5.61 -1.82 -13.59
C ILE A 194 -4.25 -1.19 -13.23
N GLN A 195 -3.92 -1.04 -11.94
CA GLN A 195 -2.63 -0.51 -11.52
C GLN A 195 -1.47 -1.37 -12.04
N LYS A 196 -1.59 -2.70 -11.91
CA LYS A 196 -0.56 -3.63 -12.44
C LYS A 196 -0.48 -3.57 -13.96
N ASN A 197 -1.62 -3.39 -14.62
CA ASN A 197 -1.69 -3.24 -16.07
C ASN A 197 -1.02 -1.94 -16.57
N GLU A 198 -1.24 -0.83 -15.87
CA GLU A 198 -0.55 0.43 -16.13
C GLU A 198 0.97 0.27 -15.99
N PHE A 199 1.42 -0.41 -14.93
CA PHE A 199 2.84 -0.71 -14.73
C PHE A 199 3.42 -1.63 -15.82
N LEU A 200 2.72 -2.69 -16.18
CA LEU A 200 3.13 -3.61 -17.24
C LEU A 200 3.20 -2.90 -18.60
N SER A 201 2.19 -2.08 -18.91
CA SER A 201 2.15 -1.28 -20.16
C SER A 201 3.33 -0.33 -20.26
N MET A 202 3.73 0.29 -19.13
CA MET A 202 4.94 1.10 -19.05
C MET A 202 6.21 0.29 -19.37
N LEU A 203 6.32 -0.90 -18.79
CA LEU A 203 7.51 -1.75 -18.97
C LEU A 203 7.63 -2.28 -20.42
N GLN A 204 6.51 -2.61 -21.03
CA GLN A 204 6.45 -3.23 -22.36
C GLN A 204 6.28 -2.22 -23.50
N SER A 205 5.97 -0.94 -23.18
CA SER A 205 5.58 0.10 -24.15
C SER A 205 4.40 -0.36 -25.05
N GLN A 206 3.51 -1.20 -24.49
CA GLN A 206 2.36 -1.74 -25.16
C GLN A 206 1.15 -1.70 -24.23
N GLN A 207 -0.04 -1.44 -24.80
CA GLN A 207 -1.28 -1.48 -24.06
C GLN A 207 -1.68 -2.93 -23.76
N VAL A 208 -1.90 -3.27 -22.50
CA VAL A 208 -2.37 -4.59 -22.07
C VAL A 208 -3.89 -4.55 -21.94
N ILE A 209 -4.59 -5.35 -22.74
CA ILE A 209 -6.04 -5.37 -22.83
C ILE A 209 -6.63 -6.29 -21.76
N LEU A 210 -7.82 -5.94 -21.24
CA LEU A 210 -8.60 -6.82 -20.36
C LEU A 210 -9.06 -8.05 -21.14
N SER A 211 -8.95 -9.23 -20.52
CA SER A 211 -9.58 -10.42 -21.07
C SER A 211 -11.11 -10.26 -21.11
N GLU A 212 -11.75 -10.86 -22.09
CA GLU A 212 -13.20 -10.79 -22.27
C GLU A 212 -13.95 -11.26 -21.02
N SER A 213 -13.50 -12.32 -20.38
CA SER A 213 -14.10 -12.85 -19.15
C SER A 213 -14.05 -11.86 -17.98
N VAL A 214 -12.92 -11.17 -17.80
CA VAL A 214 -12.77 -10.15 -16.77
C VAL A 214 -13.64 -8.94 -17.07
N PHE A 215 -13.70 -8.52 -18.34
CA PHE A 215 -14.57 -7.41 -18.78
C PHE A 215 -16.05 -7.70 -18.48
N TYR A 216 -16.55 -8.88 -18.84
CA TYR A 216 -17.95 -9.25 -18.56
C TYR A 216 -18.22 -9.34 -17.06
N LYS A 217 -17.29 -9.89 -16.27
CA LYS A 217 -17.45 -9.97 -14.83
C LYS A 217 -17.46 -8.57 -14.19
N ALA A 218 -16.63 -7.66 -14.66
CA ALA A 218 -16.62 -6.27 -14.22
C ALA A 218 -17.96 -5.57 -14.53
N LYS A 219 -18.50 -5.77 -15.75
CA LYS A 219 -19.79 -5.22 -16.16
C LYS A 219 -20.93 -5.78 -15.28
N GLN A 220 -20.97 -7.09 -15.04
CA GLN A 220 -21.96 -7.70 -14.13
C GLN A 220 -21.88 -7.12 -12.71
N ALA A 221 -20.66 -6.89 -12.19
CA ALA A 221 -20.49 -6.27 -10.89
C ALA A 221 -21.01 -4.83 -10.85
N GLU A 222 -20.81 -4.05 -11.92
CA GLU A 222 -21.38 -2.70 -12.05
C GLU A 222 -22.90 -2.73 -12.09
N GLU A 223 -23.50 -3.65 -12.82
CA GLU A 223 -24.96 -3.84 -12.88
C GLU A 223 -25.52 -4.17 -11.49
N VAL A 224 -24.90 -5.08 -10.73
CA VAL A 224 -25.30 -5.39 -9.36
C VAL A 224 -25.29 -4.14 -8.46
N ILE A 225 -24.25 -3.30 -8.57
CA ILE A 225 -24.14 -2.08 -7.74
C ILE A 225 -25.17 -1.02 -8.20
N ALA A 226 -25.36 -0.85 -9.51
CA ALA A 226 -26.28 0.13 -10.07
C ALA A 226 -27.75 -0.18 -9.79
N ASP A 227 -28.09 -1.47 -9.62
CA ASP A 227 -29.44 -1.92 -9.28
C ASP A 227 -29.80 -1.72 -7.81
N LEU A 228 -28.79 -1.48 -6.93
CA LEU A 228 -29.06 -1.29 -5.51
C LEU A 228 -29.76 0.03 -5.25
N SER A 229 -30.78 -0.03 -4.40
CA SER A 229 -31.58 1.12 -4.01
C SER A 229 -31.70 1.25 -2.50
N PHE A 230 -31.64 2.49 -2.02
CA PHE A 230 -31.69 2.85 -0.60
C PHE A 230 -32.92 3.71 -0.32
N ASN A 231 -33.68 3.36 0.71
CA ASN A 231 -34.68 4.23 1.30
C ASN A 231 -34.07 4.96 2.49
N LEU A 232 -34.49 6.20 2.72
CA LEU A 232 -34.08 7.02 3.86
C LEU A 232 -35.30 7.20 4.78
N GLU A 233 -35.20 6.69 6.00
CA GLU A 233 -36.19 6.86 7.06
C GLU A 233 -35.61 7.75 8.16
N VAL A 234 -36.23 8.89 8.41
CA VAL A 234 -35.92 9.78 9.53
C VAL A 234 -36.92 9.61 10.64
N THR A 235 -36.48 9.66 11.87
CA THR A 235 -37.34 9.42 13.05
C THR A 235 -38.38 10.54 13.28
N SER A 236 -38.12 11.74 12.76
CA SER A 236 -38.97 12.91 12.96
C SER A 236 -39.14 13.69 11.66
N GLU A 237 -40.37 14.15 11.39
CA GLU A 237 -40.64 15.06 10.25
C GLU A 237 -39.83 16.36 10.32
N LYS A 238 -39.39 16.78 11.51
CA LYS A 238 -38.45 17.95 11.67
C LYS A 238 -37.09 17.69 11.09
N GLU A 239 -36.78 16.47 10.68
CA GLU A 239 -35.52 16.04 10.08
C GLU A 239 -35.67 15.82 8.55
N SER A 240 -36.80 16.18 7.95
CA SER A 240 -37.01 16.03 6.50
C SER A 240 -35.91 16.70 5.68
N ASN A 241 -35.46 17.88 6.10
CA ASN A 241 -34.33 18.56 5.45
C ASN A 241 -33.02 17.76 5.50
N LEU A 242 -32.74 17.07 6.64
CA LEU A 242 -31.56 16.20 6.73
C LEU A 242 -31.68 15.00 5.78
N ARG A 243 -32.89 14.44 5.62
CA ARG A 243 -33.16 13.39 4.63
C ARG A 243 -32.81 13.87 3.21
N ASP A 244 -33.23 15.08 2.84
CA ASP A 244 -33.00 15.62 1.50
C ASP A 244 -31.51 15.92 1.25
N HIS A 245 -30.79 16.48 2.24
CA HIS A 245 -29.34 16.67 2.17
C HIS A 245 -28.60 15.33 2.01
N LEU A 246 -29.02 14.30 2.78
CA LEU A 246 -28.40 12.98 2.68
C LEU A 246 -28.75 12.29 1.36
N ALA A 247 -30.00 12.41 0.87
CA ALA A 247 -30.39 11.86 -0.42
C ALA A 247 -29.53 12.45 -1.55
N LYS A 248 -29.30 13.78 -1.52
CA LYS A 248 -28.42 14.45 -2.44
C LYS A 248 -26.98 13.92 -2.33
N ALA A 249 -26.43 13.87 -1.13
CA ALA A 249 -25.05 13.41 -0.90
C ALA A 249 -24.82 11.95 -1.34
N LEU A 250 -25.81 11.05 -1.11
CA LEU A 250 -25.76 9.67 -1.60
C LEU A 250 -25.84 9.58 -3.11
N THR A 251 -26.72 10.39 -3.75
CA THR A 251 -26.80 10.47 -5.20
C THR A 251 -25.52 11.01 -5.82
N ASP A 252 -24.88 11.99 -5.19
CA ASP A 252 -23.56 12.50 -5.57
C ASP A 252 -22.45 11.44 -5.46
N GLN A 253 -22.64 10.40 -4.62
CA GLN A 253 -21.78 9.20 -4.57
C GLN A 253 -22.15 8.13 -5.61
N GLY A 254 -23.21 8.33 -6.40
CA GLY A 254 -23.69 7.38 -7.40
C GLY A 254 -24.61 6.30 -6.86
N LEU A 255 -25.16 6.48 -5.65
CA LEU A 255 -26.11 5.55 -5.04
C LEU A 255 -27.54 5.93 -5.38
N LYS A 256 -28.40 4.94 -5.65
CA LYS A 256 -29.79 5.17 -6.03
C LYS A 256 -30.65 5.29 -4.76
N VAL A 257 -31.30 6.43 -4.59
CA VAL A 257 -32.30 6.63 -3.52
C VAL A 257 -33.69 6.37 -4.07
N SER A 258 -34.48 5.51 -3.42
CA SER A 258 -35.83 5.13 -3.85
C SER A 258 -36.68 4.74 -2.65
N THR A 259 -37.93 5.19 -2.64
CA THR A 259 -38.95 4.75 -1.67
C THR A 259 -39.72 3.52 -2.14
N PHE A 260 -39.62 3.17 -3.43
CA PHE A 260 -40.33 2.03 -4.01
C PHE A 260 -39.43 0.78 -3.98
N LYS A 261 -39.85 -0.23 -3.19
CA LYS A 261 -39.16 -1.52 -3.04
C LYS A 261 -37.63 -1.37 -2.87
N PRO A 262 -37.18 -0.62 -1.86
CA PRO A 262 -35.77 -0.43 -1.63
C PRO A 262 -35.09 -1.74 -1.24
N ASP A 263 -33.83 -1.93 -1.62
CA ASP A 263 -33.01 -3.06 -1.20
C ASP A 263 -32.54 -2.89 0.25
N PHE A 264 -32.25 -1.65 0.63
CA PHE A 264 -31.83 -1.28 1.97
C PHE A 264 -32.64 -0.09 2.49
N THR A 265 -32.88 -0.08 3.79
CA THR A 265 -33.43 1.07 4.49
C THR A 265 -32.38 1.65 5.42
N ILE A 266 -32.05 2.92 5.22
CA ILE A 266 -31.17 3.70 6.09
C ILE A 266 -32.05 4.43 7.09
N LYS A 267 -32.04 3.99 8.36
CA LYS A 267 -32.76 4.61 9.47
C LYS A 267 -31.86 5.65 10.14
N ILE A 268 -32.39 6.85 10.32
CA ILE A 268 -31.63 8.00 10.78
C ILE A 268 -32.33 8.58 12.01
N ARG A 269 -31.57 8.78 13.09
CA ARG A 269 -32.01 9.50 14.29
C ARG A 269 -30.95 10.55 14.63
N THR A 270 -31.37 11.78 14.85
CA THR A 270 -30.45 12.88 15.18
C THR A 270 -30.89 13.58 16.47
N ASP A 271 -29.98 13.68 17.40
CA ASP A 271 -30.12 14.46 18.63
C ASP A 271 -29.44 15.82 18.42
N TRP A 272 -30.23 16.90 18.59
CA TRP A 272 -29.79 18.27 18.36
C TRP A 272 -29.56 19.03 19.66
N GLN A 273 -28.43 19.75 19.76
CA GLN A 273 -28.14 20.68 20.82
C GLN A 273 -27.76 22.04 20.23
N ASN A 274 -28.48 23.09 20.62
CA ASN A 274 -28.18 24.46 20.24
C ASN A 274 -27.49 25.18 21.39
N ILE A 275 -26.41 25.89 21.10
CA ILE A 275 -25.63 26.66 22.08
C ILE A 275 -25.49 28.05 21.52
N ASN A 276 -25.84 29.07 22.34
CA ASN A 276 -25.67 30.45 21.99
C ASN A 276 -24.57 31.02 22.87
N GLN A 277 -23.53 31.57 22.26
CA GLN A 277 -22.43 32.18 22.95
C GLN A 277 -22.10 33.51 22.26
N ASP A 278 -22.25 34.62 22.99
CA ASP A 278 -22.13 35.99 22.49
C ASP A 278 -23.05 36.20 21.25
N SER A 279 -22.52 36.61 20.13
CA SER A 279 -23.25 36.78 18.86
C SER A 279 -23.18 35.54 17.94
N THR A 280 -22.69 34.41 18.46
CA THR A 280 -22.50 33.20 17.66
C THR A 280 -23.44 32.10 18.13
N HIS A 281 -24.18 31.53 17.16
CA HIS A 281 -25.04 30.38 17.35
C HIS A 281 -24.32 29.10 16.89
N TYR A 282 -24.29 28.12 17.77
CA TYR A 282 -23.75 26.79 17.47
C TYR A 282 -24.87 25.77 17.39
N SER A 283 -24.86 24.93 16.38
CA SER A 283 -25.67 23.72 16.31
C SER A 283 -24.76 22.50 16.39
N VAL A 284 -24.97 21.68 17.40
CA VAL A 284 -24.31 20.38 17.58
C VAL A 284 -25.35 19.32 17.28
N ALA A 285 -25.00 18.40 16.41
CA ALA A 285 -25.84 17.26 16.07
C ALA A 285 -25.07 15.96 16.31
N GLN A 286 -25.73 15.02 16.96
CA GLN A 286 -25.27 13.64 17.07
C GLN A 286 -26.25 12.75 16.34
N THR A 287 -25.81 12.12 15.26
CA THR A 287 -26.66 11.32 14.38
C THR A 287 -26.26 9.85 14.47
N PHE A 288 -27.27 8.99 14.60
CA PHE A 288 -27.17 7.54 14.61
C PHE A 288 -27.85 7.01 13.35
N VAL A 289 -27.17 6.12 12.66
CA VAL A 289 -27.64 5.56 11.39
C VAL A 289 -27.52 4.05 11.46
N SER A 290 -28.57 3.33 11.10
CA SER A 290 -28.50 1.90 10.82
C SER A 290 -28.94 1.59 9.41
N ILE A 291 -28.23 0.67 8.76
CA ILE A 291 -28.58 0.11 7.47
C ILE A 291 -29.27 -1.23 7.69
N VAL A 292 -30.49 -1.35 7.20
CA VAL A 292 -31.36 -2.51 7.40
C VAL A 292 -31.66 -3.17 6.04
N GLU A 293 -31.50 -4.48 5.94
CA GLU A 293 -31.91 -5.33 4.83
C GLU A 293 -32.89 -6.37 5.33
N ASN A 294 -34.12 -6.44 4.78
CA ASN A 294 -35.15 -7.39 5.15
C ASN A 294 -35.48 -7.43 6.66
N GLY A 295 -35.41 -6.27 7.32
CA GLY A 295 -35.63 -6.16 8.76
C GLY A 295 -34.44 -6.43 9.66
N GLU A 296 -33.32 -6.91 9.11
CA GLU A 296 -32.07 -7.17 9.83
C GLU A 296 -31.11 -6.01 9.68
N GLU A 297 -30.51 -5.55 10.79
CA GLU A 297 -29.47 -4.53 10.77
C GLU A 297 -28.17 -5.13 10.23
N ARG A 298 -27.59 -4.46 9.21
CA ARG A 298 -26.36 -4.87 8.55
C ARG A 298 -25.17 -4.00 8.94
N ALA A 299 -25.42 -2.75 9.31
CA ALA A 299 -24.41 -1.82 9.77
C ALA A 299 -24.99 -0.74 10.66
N HIS A 300 -24.14 -0.19 11.52
CA HIS A 300 -24.47 0.92 12.39
C HIS A 300 -23.35 1.95 12.38
N PHE A 301 -23.70 3.23 12.23
CA PHE A 301 -22.76 4.35 12.24
C PHE A 301 -23.23 5.43 13.19
N ASN A 302 -22.29 6.27 13.63
CA ASN A 302 -22.63 7.51 14.29
C ASN A 302 -21.75 8.65 13.75
N SER A 303 -22.30 9.84 13.75
CA SER A 303 -21.59 11.05 13.38
C SER A 303 -21.93 12.17 14.35
N LYS A 304 -20.92 12.91 14.82
CA LYS A 304 -21.12 14.10 15.65
C LYS A 304 -20.47 15.28 14.95
N VAL A 305 -21.27 16.32 14.70
CA VAL A 305 -20.80 17.54 14.05
C VAL A 305 -21.15 18.76 14.87
N LYS A 306 -20.35 19.81 14.71
CA LYS A 306 -20.61 21.15 15.24
C LYS A 306 -20.48 22.16 14.10
N ALA A 307 -21.46 23.04 13.97
CA ALA A 307 -21.40 24.15 13.06
C ALA A 307 -21.77 25.46 13.78
N ALA A 308 -21.26 26.56 13.28
CA ALA A 308 -21.47 27.90 13.85
C ALA A 308 -21.90 28.89 12.77
N SER A 309 -22.74 29.86 13.15
CA SER A 309 -23.15 30.97 12.32
C SER A 309 -23.66 32.14 13.19
N SER A 310 -23.83 33.31 12.55
CA SER A 310 -24.50 34.48 13.18
C SER A 310 -26.01 34.25 13.32
N TYR A 311 -26.59 33.25 12.68
CA TYR A 311 -28.01 32.88 12.76
C TYR A 311 -28.15 31.39 13.07
N GLN A 312 -29.09 31.07 14.00
CA GLN A 312 -29.34 29.68 14.43
C GLN A 312 -29.74 28.75 13.27
N SER A 313 -30.61 29.22 12.37
CA SER A 313 -31.04 28.43 11.20
C SER A 313 -29.87 28.12 10.26
N MET A 314 -28.97 29.07 10.03
CA MET A 314 -27.79 28.87 9.21
C MET A 314 -26.77 27.93 9.86
N ALA A 315 -26.61 28.02 11.21
CA ALA A 315 -25.77 27.07 11.94
C ALA A 315 -26.31 25.63 11.82
N LYS A 316 -27.65 25.49 11.93
CA LYS A 316 -28.32 24.18 11.74
C LYS A 316 -28.15 23.63 10.33
N ASN A 317 -28.36 24.45 9.30
CA ASN A 317 -28.19 24.02 7.90
C ASN A 317 -26.74 23.59 7.62
N LYS A 318 -25.75 24.36 8.05
CA LYS A 318 -24.34 23.97 7.92
C LYS A 318 -24.01 22.66 8.65
N ALA A 319 -24.68 22.41 9.79
CA ALA A 319 -24.52 21.15 10.50
C ALA A 319 -25.15 19.98 9.73
N MET A 320 -26.32 20.18 9.11
CA MET A 320 -26.99 19.17 8.25
C MET A 320 -26.12 18.80 7.04
N ASP A 321 -25.56 19.79 6.33
CA ASP A 321 -24.64 19.54 5.21
C ASP A 321 -23.45 18.67 5.65
N LYS A 322 -22.78 19.05 6.75
CA LYS A 322 -21.65 18.28 7.27
C LYS A 322 -22.02 16.87 7.71
N ILE A 323 -23.20 16.67 8.30
CA ILE A 323 -23.69 15.34 8.67
C ILE A 323 -23.92 14.53 7.39
N ALA A 324 -24.61 15.10 6.41
CA ALA A 324 -24.96 14.42 5.17
C ALA A 324 -23.70 13.96 4.42
N ASP A 325 -22.68 14.83 4.31
CA ASP A 325 -21.40 14.49 3.70
C ASP A 325 -20.66 13.37 4.46
N ASN A 326 -20.59 13.48 5.80
CA ASN A 326 -19.93 12.47 6.64
C ASN A 326 -20.63 11.10 6.55
N LEU A 327 -21.96 11.09 6.63
CA LEU A 327 -22.76 9.86 6.56
C LEU A 327 -22.70 9.23 5.17
N ALA A 328 -22.78 10.04 4.10
CA ALA A 328 -22.64 9.54 2.74
C ALA A 328 -21.25 8.90 2.54
N GLY A 329 -20.19 9.52 3.08
CA GLY A 329 -18.84 8.96 3.13
C GLY A 329 -18.79 7.62 3.88
N GLN A 330 -19.35 7.55 5.09
CA GLN A 330 -19.39 6.31 5.89
C GLN A 330 -20.20 5.21 5.21
N ILE A 331 -21.33 5.54 4.57
CA ILE A 331 -22.14 4.58 3.81
C ILE A 331 -21.37 4.08 2.58
N ALA A 332 -20.71 4.97 1.84
CA ALA A 332 -19.85 4.60 0.72
C ALA A 332 -18.66 3.73 1.19
N GLU A 333 -18.08 4.06 2.33
CA GLU A 333 -17.03 3.26 2.97
C GLU A 333 -17.57 1.88 3.41
N PHE A 334 -18.72 1.81 4.04
CA PHE A 334 -19.39 0.54 4.35
C PHE A 334 -19.60 -0.29 3.07
N ILE A 335 -20.10 0.34 2.00
CA ILE A 335 -20.26 -0.33 0.72
C ILE A 335 -18.91 -0.81 0.17
N SER A 336 -17.81 -0.08 0.37
CA SER A 336 -16.49 -0.40 -0.17
C SER A 336 -15.60 -1.25 0.74
N SER A 337 -15.72 -1.09 2.07
CA SER A 337 -14.77 -1.65 3.06
C SER A 337 -15.30 -2.83 3.88
N SER A 338 -16.59 -3.16 3.83
CA SER A 338 -17.17 -4.30 4.59
C SER A 338 -16.56 -5.67 4.23
N TYR A 339 -15.28 -5.74 3.83
CA TYR A 339 -14.68 -6.87 3.12
C TYR A 339 -13.25 -7.18 3.49
N MET A 340 -12.76 -6.63 4.60
CA MET A 340 -11.59 -7.20 5.26
C MET A 340 -11.95 -8.32 6.21
#